data_1976ec046febb9a01eb43b0621541d79
#
_entry.id   1976ec046febb9a01eb43b0621541d79
#
_cell.length_a   1.000
_cell.length_b   1.000
_cell.length_c   1.000
_cell.angle_alpha   90.00
_cell.angle_beta   90.00
_cell.angle_gamma   90.00
#
_symmetry.space_group_name_H-M   'P 1'
#
loop_
_entity.id
_entity.type
_entity.pdbx_description
1 polymer ?
#
loop_
_entity_poly.entity_id
_entity_poly.type
_entity_poly.pdbx_seq_one_letter_code
_entity_poly.pdbx_strand_id
1 'polypeptide(L)'
;MTIFKLPQWGEKIAKKKWNRTLVWLLRVALGCTFMFSGLTKAIDPWGGFYKFAEYCNVYGFESLGSASLGLSFALAALEFMLGVFVLTGSFRRGAPVLLIGMMAVMLPITLDLALTDRVPHCGCFGDALVISNWASFWKNVALTAGLVYLTFFNRRVHGIYGPAVNWVVGVISFTFVASVAYNGYFKQPLVDFSPYHVGSQLGVSASADGDAADMVFVYKKDGEEKEFSLDSVPDEEDGWEFVERHYKKGKEPNDSSATQPLAIYDNGVEVTEDVLPDTGKVVMFLFPDLRGVNISYSFDLNEIYAHATEQGYQVFSVTSSSTDDIKWWNDISMAAYHTYRMDDSELKTIARGNPAVVLVENGKMVWKRTLASLDEDKVRVADSPVAQYNSDYQRDEVMSGLVRLFLLALLLLFVLNRTHVLVRLFYRYVRKRPAPQAPAESQETENAIVEEAPKQSGNEAHNESDHSAYQPKNDDSIGENSTALSFKIKVET
;
A
#
# COMPACT_ATOMS: atom_id res chain seq x y z
N MET A 1 -18.67 -15.21 -19.70
CA MET A 1 -18.71 -13.78 -19.97
C MET A 1 -17.57 -13.44 -20.94
N THR A 2 -17.86 -13.33 -22.24
CA THR A 2 -16.89 -13.07 -23.34
C THR A 2 -16.99 -11.60 -23.73
N ILE A 3 -16.47 -10.72 -22.87
CA ILE A 3 -16.65 -9.27 -23.05
C ILE A 3 -15.76 -8.68 -24.16
N PHE A 4 -14.68 -9.36 -24.59
CA PHE A 4 -13.81 -8.86 -25.67
C PHE A 4 -13.39 -10.00 -26.60
N LYS A 5 -14.07 -10.14 -27.75
CA LYS A 5 -13.52 -10.90 -28.90
C LYS A 5 -12.55 -10.01 -29.65
N LEU A 6 -11.32 -10.48 -29.84
CA LEU A 6 -10.35 -9.80 -30.69
C LEU A 6 -10.89 -9.76 -32.15
N PRO A 7 -10.79 -8.61 -32.82
CA PRO A 7 -11.05 -8.55 -34.26
C PRO A 7 -10.04 -9.42 -35.00
N GLN A 8 -10.37 -9.83 -36.24
CA GLN A 8 -9.53 -10.75 -37.03
C GLN A 8 -8.06 -10.30 -37.18
N TRP A 9 -7.82 -8.99 -37.30
CA TRP A 9 -6.46 -8.43 -37.35
C TRP A 9 -5.72 -8.62 -35.99
N GLY A 10 -6.41 -8.51 -34.88
CA GLY A 10 -5.86 -8.75 -33.54
C GLY A 10 -5.43 -10.21 -33.34
N GLU A 11 -6.14 -11.16 -33.92
CA GLU A 11 -5.75 -12.58 -33.89
C GLU A 11 -4.45 -12.87 -34.65
N LYS A 12 -4.23 -12.19 -35.80
CA LYS A 12 -2.96 -12.27 -36.54
C LYS A 12 -1.79 -11.69 -35.73
N ILE A 13 -1.98 -10.56 -35.06
CA ILE A 13 -0.97 -9.96 -34.18
C ILE A 13 -0.64 -10.85 -33.00
N ALA A 14 -1.65 -11.42 -32.34
CA ALA A 14 -1.48 -12.26 -31.15
C ALA A 14 -0.63 -13.52 -31.40
N LYS A 15 -0.54 -14.01 -32.65
CA LYS A 15 0.29 -15.17 -33.04
C LYS A 15 1.74 -14.83 -33.29
N LYS A 16 2.10 -13.55 -33.46
CA LYS A 16 3.48 -13.12 -33.75
C LYS A 16 4.39 -13.25 -32.52
N LYS A 17 5.64 -13.67 -32.69
CA LYS A 17 6.62 -13.81 -31.60
C LYS A 17 6.86 -12.50 -30.86
N TRP A 18 6.96 -11.38 -31.58
CA TRP A 18 7.19 -10.06 -30.97
C TRP A 18 6.06 -9.64 -30.01
N ASN A 19 4.80 -10.03 -30.27
CA ASN A 19 3.69 -9.75 -29.38
C ASN A 19 3.87 -10.43 -28.01
N ARG A 20 4.41 -11.65 -27.97
CA ARG A 20 4.73 -12.34 -26.71
C ARG A 20 5.79 -11.57 -25.92
N THR A 21 6.84 -11.11 -26.58
CA THR A 21 7.89 -10.30 -25.96
C THR A 21 7.32 -8.98 -25.45
N LEU A 22 6.52 -8.28 -26.26
CA LEU A 22 5.89 -7.01 -25.85
C LEU A 22 4.97 -7.18 -24.64
N VAL A 23 4.15 -8.26 -24.61
CA VAL A 23 3.31 -8.56 -23.44
C VAL A 23 4.17 -8.76 -22.18
N TRP A 24 5.31 -9.45 -22.28
CA TRP A 24 6.21 -9.61 -21.12
C TRP A 24 6.87 -8.31 -20.70
N LEU A 25 7.31 -7.49 -21.64
CA LEU A 25 7.86 -6.15 -21.33
C LEU A 25 6.81 -5.27 -20.65
N LEU A 26 5.59 -5.25 -21.16
CA LEU A 26 4.49 -4.50 -20.53
C LEU A 26 4.11 -5.05 -19.14
N ARG A 27 4.14 -6.37 -18.95
CA ARG A 27 3.91 -6.95 -17.61
C ARG A 27 4.96 -6.48 -16.60
N VAL A 28 6.23 -6.48 -17.01
CA VAL A 28 7.31 -6.02 -16.15
C VAL A 28 7.18 -4.52 -15.88
N ALA A 29 7.04 -3.70 -16.93
CA ALA A 29 6.96 -2.26 -16.77
C ALA A 29 5.75 -1.84 -15.92
N LEU A 30 4.54 -2.27 -16.29
CA LEU A 30 3.32 -1.92 -15.58
C LEU A 30 3.26 -2.56 -14.19
N GLY A 31 3.63 -3.85 -14.09
CA GLY A 31 3.64 -4.56 -12.81
C GLY A 31 4.57 -3.90 -11.80
N CYS A 32 5.80 -3.58 -12.18
CA CYS A 32 6.75 -2.89 -11.31
C CYS A 32 6.27 -1.49 -10.93
N THR A 33 5.68 -0.72 -11.87
CA THR A 33 5.17 0.62 -11.58
C THR A 33 4.05 0.58 -10.53
N PHE A 34 3.05 -0.31 -10.69
CA PHE A 34 1.97 -0.43 -9.71
C PHE A 34 2.43 -1.05 -8.38
N MET A 35 3.36 -2.01 -8.41
CA MET A 35 3.97 -2.52 -7.18
C MET A 35 4.71 -1.42 -6.42
N PHE A 36 5.52 -0.61 -7.12
CA PHE A 36 6.22 0.51 -6.52
C PHE A 36 5.25 1.54 -5.94
N SER A 37 4.22 1.94 -6.70
CA SER A 37 3.19 2.88 -6.26
C SER A 37 2.43 2.39 -5.01
N GLY A 38 2.02 1.12 -4.99
CA GLY A 38 1.34 0.54 -3.82
C GLY A 38 2.27 0.35 -2.63
N LEU A 39 3.53 -0.01 -2.87
CA LEU A 39 4.53 -0.19 -1.81
C LEU A 39 4.88 1.14 -1.12
N THR A 40 5.12 2.21 -1.87
CA THR A 40 5.44 3.53 -1.30
C THR A 40 4.31 4.07 -0.43
N LYS A 41 3.05 3.91 -0.86
CA LYS A 41 1.87 4.25 -0.05
C LYS A 41 1.71 3.35 1.18
N ALA A 42 2.10 2.07 1.09
CA ALA A 42 2.07 1.16 2.24
C ALA A 42 3.20 1.44 3.24
N ILE A 43 4.35 1.94 2.78
CA ILE A 43 5.45 2.37 3.65
C ILE A 43 5.03 3.56 4.51
N ASP A 44 4.30 4.52 3.94
CA ASP A 44 3.78 5.70 4.64
C ASP A 44 2.25 5.79 4.56
N PRO A 45 1.50 5.04 5.40
CA PRO A 45 0.04 5.11 5.44
C PRO A 45 -0.49 6.47 5.92
N TRP A 46 0.25 7.17 6.79
CA TRP A 46 -0.11 8.50 7.29
C TRP A 46 -0.02 9.55 6.19
N GLY A 47 1.06 9.56 5.39
CA GLY A 47 1.17 10.43 4.23
C GLY A 47 0.04 10.19 3.22
N GLY A 48 -0.29 8.91 2.98
CA GLY A 48 -1.45 8.54 2.17
C GLY A 48 -2.79 9.03 2.74
N PHE A 49 -2.97 8.95 4.06
CA PHE A 49 -4.14 9.47 4.76
C PHE A 49 -4.26 10.99 4.62
N TYR A 50 -3.20 11.74 4.90
CA TYR A 50 -3.20 13.20 4.78
C TYR A 50 -3.50 13.65 3.35
N LYS A 51 -2.86 13.01 2.37
CA LYS A 51 -3.10 13.33 0.96
C LYS A 51 -4.54 13.03 0.53
N PHE A 52 -5.13 11.94 1.00
CA PHE A 52 -6.53 11.61 0.72
C PHE A 52 -7.49 12.61 1.38
N ALA A 53 -7.21 13.01 2.63
CA ALA A 53 -7.98 14.04 3.33
C ALA A 53 -7.92 15.39 2.60
N GLU A 54 -6.74 15.78 2.11
CA GLU A 54 -6.56 16.99 1.27
C GLU A 54 -7.45 16.94 0.02
N TYR A 55 -7.48 15.80 -0.69
CA TYR A 55 -8.40 15.61 -1.82
C TYR A 55 -9.88 15.74 -1.40
N CYS A 56 -10.25 15.13 -0.28
CA CYS A 56 -11.63 15.24 0.23
C CYS A 56 -12.01 16.70 0.50
N ASN A 57 -11.13 17.49 1.08
CA ASN A 57 -11.36 18.92 1.35
C ASN A 57 -11.46 19.71 0.05
N VAL A 58 -10.53 19.54 -0.89
CA VAL A 58 -10.52 20.27 -2.17
C VAL A 58 -11.76 19.99 -3.03
N TYR A 59 -12.27 18.74 -2.99
CA TYR A 59 -13.44 18.34 -3.78
C TYR A 59 -14.76 18.35 -2.98
N GLY A 60 -14.77 18.82 -1.73
CA GLY A 60 -15.99 18.97 -0.92
C GLY A 60 -16.56 17.65 -0.37
N PHE A 61 -15.73 16.62 -0.20
CA PHE A 61 -16.12 15.31 0.35
C PHE A 61 -15.70 15.14 1.82
N GLU A 62 -15.85 16.18 2.64
CA GLU A 62 -15.41 16.20 4.05
C GLU A 62 -15.94 15.00 4.88
N SER A 63 -17.16 14.53 4.57
CA SER A 63 -17.76 13.37 5.23
C SER A 63 -16.97 12.07 5.06
N LEU A 64 -16.09 11.97 4.05
CA LEU A 64 -15.23 10.83 3.82
C LEU A 64 -13.90 10.92 4.59
N GLY A 65 -13.63 12.03 5.28
CA GLY A 65 -12.41 12.23 6.06
C GLY A 65 -12.15 11.11 7.09
N SER A 66 -13.20 10.64 7.78
CA SER A 66 -13.09 9.53 8.74
C SER A 66 -12.74 8.18 8.10
N ALA A 67 -13.07 7.97 6.82
CA ALA A 67 -12.77 6.74 6.09
C ALA A 67 -11.44 6.80 5.32
N SER A 68 -10.79 7.98 5.27
CA SER A 68 -9.62 8.24 4.41
C SER A 68 -8.43 7.33 4.71
N LEU A 69 -8.20 6.95 5.98
CA LEU A 69 -7.15 6.01 6.36
C LEU A 69 -7.40 4.61 5.78
N GLY A 70 -8.62 4.09 5.94
CA GLY A 70 -9.00 2.78 5.39
C GLY A 70 -8.94 2.74 3.87
N LEU A 71 -9.37 3.83 3.21
CA LEU A 71 -9.33 3.97 1.76
C LEU A 71 -7.88 4.07 1.24
N SER A 72 -7.03 4.82 1.93
CA SER A 72 -5.60 4.92 1.59
C SER A 72 -4.91 3.56 1.67
N PHE A 73 -5.13 2.81 2.76
CA PHE A 73 -4.61 1.46 2.90
C PHE A 73 -5.17 0.50 1.82
N ALA A 74 -6.48 0.54 1.58
CA ALA A 74 -7.11 -0.31 0.56
C ALA A 74 -6.55 -0.03 -0.84
N LEU A 75 -6.34 1.25 -1.17
CA LEU A 75 -5.74 1.67 -2.45
C LEU A 75 -4.30 1.16 -2.57
N ALA A 76 -3.47 1.34 -1.54
CA ALA A 76 -2.09 0.85 -1.51
C ALA A 76 -2.02 -0.68 -1.69
N ALA A 77 -2.86 -1.42 -0.95
CA ALA A 77 -2.94 -2.87 -1.04
C ALA A 77 -3.39 -3.34 -2.42
N LEU A 78 -4.43 -2.73 -2.99
CA LEU A 78 -4.92 -3.04 -4.33
C LEU A 78 -3.88 -2.76 -5.40
N GLU A 79 -3.22 -1.60 -5.39
CA GLU A 79 -2.17 -1.26 -6.35
C GLU A 79 -1.03 -2.27 -6.29
N PHE A 80 -0.53 -2.58 -5.10
CA PHE A 80 0.55 -3.54 -4.93
C PHE A 80 0.16 -4.94 -5.41
N MET A 81 -0.97 -5.47 -4.96
CA MET A 81 -1.45 -6.81 -5.33
C MET A 81 -1.70 -6.93 -6.83
N LEU A 82 -2.38 -5.95 -7.44
CA LEU A 82 -2.65 -5.94 -8.87
C LEU A 82 -1.35 -5.81 -9.67
N GLY A 83 -0.38 -5.03 -9.18
CA GLY A 83 0.97 -4.94 -9.73
C GLY A 83 1.65 -6.33 -9.76
N VAL A 84 1.65 -7.07 -8.64
CA VAL A 84 2.16 -8.45 -8.56
C VAL A 84 1.42 -9.38 -9.53
N PHE A 85 0.10 -9.26 -9.64
CA PHE A 85 -0.69 -10.09 -10.55
C PHE A 85 -0.38 -9.82 -12.02
N VAL A 86 -0.17 -8.56 -12.39
CA VAL A 86 0.26 -8.18 -13.75
C VAL A 86 1.65 -8.72 -14.02
N LEU A 87 2.60 -8.50 -13.12
CA LEU A 87 3.99 -8.94 -13.24
C LEU A 87 4.09 -10.46 -13.41
N THR A 88 3.45 -11.22 -12.54
CA THR A 88 3.49 -12.69 -12.56
C THR A 88 2.60 -13.30 -13.63
N GLY A 89 1.70 -12.53 -14.20
CA GLY A 89 0.65 -13.02 -15.10
C GLY A 89 -0.40 -13.86 -14.39
N SER A 90 -0.60 -13.64 -13.08
CA SER A 90 -1.73 -14.17 -12.32
C SER A 90 -3.00 -13.36 -12.64
N PHE A 91 -4.18 -13.98 -12.48
CA PHE A 91 -5.46 -13.31 -12.79
C PHE A 91 -5.45 -12.50 -14.12
N ARG A 92 -4.87 -13.07 -15.17
CA ARG A 92 -4.57 -12.43 -16.47
C ARG A 92 -5.72 -11.64 -17.13
N ARG A 93 -6.96 -11.88 -16.71
CA ARG A 93 -8.15 -11.17 -17.22
C ARG A 93 -8.58 -10.07 -16.26
N GLY A 94 -8.61 -10.37 -14.97
CA GLY A 94 -9.15 -9.48 -13.95
C GLY A 94 -8.18 -8.35 -13.59
N ALA A 95 -6.89 -8.65 -13.41
CA ALA A 95 -5.94 -7.66 -12.94
C ALA A 95 -5.81 -6.43 -13.87
N PRO A 96 -5.61 -6.56 -15.19
CA PRO A 96 -5.57 -5.40 -16.07
C PRO A 96 -6.89 -4.62 -16.12
N VAL A 97 -8.04 -5.30 -16.05
CA VAL A 97 -9.36 -4.63 -16.08
C VAL A 97 -9.61 -3.83 -14.81
N LEU A 98 -9.24 -4.37 -13.64
CA LEU A 98 -9.35 -3.65 -12.37
C LEU A 98 -8.43 -2.43 -12.35
N LEU A 99 -7.20 -2.56 -12.86
CA LEU A 99 -6.29 -1.41 -13.00
C LEU A 99 -6.82 -0.36 -13.97
N ILE A 100 -7.49 -0.74 -15.06
CA ILE A 100 -8.16 0.23 -15.95
C ILE A 100 -9.27 0.94 -15.19
N GLY A 101 -10.04 0.24 -14.35
CA GLY A 101 -11.05 0.86 -13.50
C GLY A 101 -10.45 1.93 -12.56
N MET A 102 -9.28 1.63 -11.95
CA MET A 102 -8.54 2.63 -11.15
C MET A 102 -8.06 3.81 -12.02
N MET A 103 -7.50 3.54 -13.20
CA MET A 103 -7.06 4.59 -14.11
C MET A 103 -8.22 5.46 -14.60
N ALA A 104 -9.43 4.92 -14.74
CA ALA A 104 -10.61 5.68 -15.11
C ALA A 104 -10.98 6.76 -14.07
N VAL A 105 -10.60 6.57 -12.81
CA VAL A 105 -10.74 7.58 -11.75
C VAL A 105 -9.52 8.51 -11.73
N MET A 106 -8.31 7.95 -11.84
CA MET A 106 -7.07 8.71 -11.72
C MET A 106 -6.81 9.67 -12.90
N LEU A 107 -7.23 9.31 -14.13
CA LEU A 107 -7.01 10.17 -15.30
C LEU A 107 -7.76 11.52 -15.20
N PRO A 108 -9.08 11.57 -14.90
CA PRO A 108 -9.77 12.84 -14.70
C PRO A 108 -9.17 13.67 -13.57
N ILE A 109 -8.84 13.05 -12.44
CA ILE A 109 -8.26 13.76 -11.29
C ILE A 109 -6.91 14.36 -11.67
N THR A 110 -6.00 13.59 -12.29
CA THR A 110 -4.69 14.11 -12.68
C THR A 110 -4.76 15.13 -13.81
N LEU A 111 -5.78 15.10 -14.65
CA LEU A 111 -6.04 16.14 -15.63
C LEU A 111 -6.52 17.44 -14.97
N ASP A 112 -7.46 17.35 -14.01
CA ASP A 112 -7.93 18.50 -13.25
C ASP A 112 -6.77 19.16 -12.49
N LEU A 113 -5.93 18.37 -11.80
CA LEU A 113 -4.76 18.90 -11.12
C LEU A 113 -3.74 19.54 -12.08
N ALA A 114 -3.56 19.00 -13.29
CA ALA A 114 -2.66 19.57 -14.27
C ALA A 114 -3.17 20.91 -14.84
N LEU A 115 -4.50 21.13 -14.84
CA LEU A 115 -5.12 22.35 -15.34
C LEU A 115 -5.30 23.43 -14.24
N THR A 116 -5.56 23.02 -12.99
CA THR A 116 -5.94 23.93 -11.91
C THR A 116 -4.87 24.14 -10.85
N ASP A 117 -3.90 23.21 -10.76
CA ASP A 117 -2.86 23.17 -9.72
C ASP A 117 -3.40 23.30 -8.27
N ARG A 118 -4.65 22.86 -8.01
CA ARG A 118 -5.29 22.93 -6.67
C ARG A 118 -4.56 22.14 -5.60
N VAL A 119 -3.85 21.09 -5.99
CA VAL A 119 -2.99 20.30 -5.12
C VAL A 119 -1.61 20.30 -5.77
N PRO A 120 -0.54 20.64 -5.03
CA PRO A 120 0.80 20.79 -5.60
C PRO A 120 1.30 19.53 -6.30
N HIS A 121 1.00 18.35 -5.73
CA HIS A 121 1.47 17.06 -6.25
C HIS A 121 0.38 16.00 -6.17
N CYS A 122 0.26 15.18 -7.21
CA CYS A 122 -0.73 14.09 -7.29
C CYS A 122 -0.59 13.02 -6.19
N GLY A 123 0.59 12.83 -5.57
CA GLY A 123 0.83 11.80 -4.56
C GLY A 123 0.78 10.35 -5.08
N CYS A 124 0.85 10.14 -6.41
CA CYS A 124 0.78 8.78 -7.00
C CYS A 124 1.84 7.81 -6.48
N PHE A 125 3.01 8.31 -6.07
CA PHE A 125 4.12 7.55 -5.49
C PHE A 125 4.42 7.96 -4.05
N GLY A 126 3.47 8.62 -3.36
CA GLY A 126 3.74 9.22 -2.05
C GLY A 126 4.89 10.23 -2.12
N ASP A 127 5.62 10.38 -1.03
CA ASP A 127 6.78 11.27 -0.93
C ASP A 127 8.06 10.66 -1.56
N ALA A 128 8.01 9.38 -1.98
CA ALA A 128 9.18 8.70 -2.56
C ALA A 128 9.59 9.26 -3.93
N LEU A 129 8.65 9.80 -4.69
CA LEU A 129 8.90 10.40 -6.01
C LEU A 129 7.85 11.49 -6.29
N VAL A 130 8.26 12.72 -6.06
CA VAL A 130 7.45 13.90 -6.35
C VAL A 130 7.64 14.27 -7.82
N ILE A 131 6.54 14.24 -8.58
CA ILE A 131 6.52 14.58 -10.01
C ILE A 131 5.43 15.62 -10.29
N SER A 132 5.67 16.49 -11.27
CA SER A 132 4.71 17.54 -11.64
C SER A 132 3.35 16.95 -12.06
N ASN A 133 2.27 17.73 -11.90
CA ASN A 133 0.92 17.32 -12.25
C ASN A 133 0.79 16.93 -13.74
N TRP A 134 1.45 17.64 -14.67
CA TRP A 134 1.51 17.29 -16.09
C TRP A 134 2.24 15.98 -16.36
N ALA A 135 3.38 15.74 -15.70
CA ALA A 135 4.10 14.48 -15.83
C ALA A 135 3.27 13.30 -15.29
N SER A 136 2.55 13.50 -14.19
CA SER A 136 1.61 12.52 -13.61
C SER A 136 0.49 12.18 -14.59
N PHE A 137 -0.12 13.16 -15.24
CA PHE A 137 -1.16 12.95 -16.25
C PHE A 137 -0.64 12.09 -17.42
N TRP A 138 0.46 12.51 -18.07
CA TRP A 138 1.02 11.78 -19.20
C TRP A 138 1.50 10.36 -18.86
N LYS A 139 2.08 10.19 -17.67
CA LYS A 139 2.38 8.87 -17.12
C LYS A 139 1.11 8.00 -17.06
N ASN A 140 0.02 8.51 -16.51
CA ASN A 140 -1.23 7.78 -16.37
C ASN A 140 -1.87 7.44 -17.72
N VAL A 141 -1.76 8.32 -18.74
CA VAL A 141 -2.17 8.03 -20.13
C VAL A 141 -1.37 6.85 -20.68
N ALA A 142 -0.04 6.86 -20.53
CA ALA A 142 0.84 5.79 -21.01
C ALA A 142 0.55 4.45 -20.30
N LEU A 143 0.37 4.47 -18.98
CA LEU A 143 0.00 3.28 -18.19
C LEU A 143 -1.35 2.71 -18.65
N THR A 144 -2.34 3.55 -18.88
CA THR A 144 -3.67 3.15 -19.36
C THR A 144 -3.59 2.51 -20.75
N ALA A 145 -2.85 3.09 -21.67
CA ALA A 145 -2.64 2.52 -23.00
C ALA A 145 -2.01 1.12 -22.93
N GLY A 146 -0.99 0.96 -22.06
CA GLY A 146 -0.36 -0.35 -21.82
C GLY A 146 -1.32 -1.37 -21.20
N LEU A 147 -2.16 -0.97 -20.25
CA LEU A 147 -3.17 -1.82 -19.61
C LEU A 147 -4.25 -2.25 -20.62
N VAL A 148 -4.71 -1.34 -21.48
CA VAL A 148 -5.65 -1.65 -22.56
C VAL A 148 -5.05 -2.71 -23.49
N TYR A 149 -3.77 -2.53 -23.90
CA TYR A 149 -3.08 -3.54 -24.70
C TYR A 149 -3.03 -4.90 -23.99
N LEU A 150 -2.66 -4.93 -22.71
CA LEU A 150 -2.62 -6.18 -21.93
C LEU A 150 -4.00 -6.83 -21.83
N THR A 151 -5.09 -6.09 -21.71
CA THR A 151 -6.45 -6.65 -21.63
C THR A 151 -6.77 -7.51 -22.85
N PHE A 152 -6.32 -7.11 -24.04
CA PHE A 152 -6.54 -7.85 -25.27
C PHE A 152 -5.57 -9.04 -25.48
N PHE A 153 -4.28 -8.87 -25.15
CA PHE A 153 -3.23 -9.82 -25.55
C PHE A 153 -2.71 -10.71 -24.42
N ASN A 154 -2.88 -10.32 -23.15
CA ASN A 154 -2.34 -10.99 -21.96
C ASN A 154 -2.82 -12.44 -21.80
N ARG A 155 -4.04 -12.77 -22.24
CA ARG A 155 -4.65 -14.11 -22.11
C ARG A 155 -3.88 -15.21 -22.83
N ARG A 156 -3.18 -14.89 -23.90
CA ARG A 156 -2.47 -15.85 -24.78
C ARG A 156 -1.05 -16.13 -24.31
N VAL A 157 -0.54 -15.33 -23.37
CA VAL A 157 0.78 -15.51 -22.80
C VAL A 157 0.63 -16.12 -21.40
N HIS A 158 1.28 -17.27 -21.17
CA HIS A 158 1.21 -17.96 -19.90
C HIS A 158 1.79 -17.10 -18.77
N GLY A 159 1.21 -17.21 -17.58
CA GLY A 159 1.78 -16.64 -16.36
C GLY A 159 2.87 -17.52 -15.76
N ILE A 160 3.55 -16.99 -14.75
CA ILE A 160 4.56 -17.72 -13.98
C ILE A 160 3.89 -18.83 -13.17
N TYR A 161 2.73 -18.54 -12.60
CA TYR A 161 1.95 -19.45 -11.75
C TYR A 161 0.76 -20.06 -12.50
N GLY A 162 0.34 -21.25 -12.05
CA GLY A 162 -0.87 -21.90 -12.55
C GLY A 162 -2.15 -21.31 -11.91
N PRO A 163 -3.32 -21.47 -12.56
CA PRO A 163 -4.58 -20.92 -12.06
C PRO A 163 -4.95 -21.37 -10.65
N ALA A 164 -4.57 -22.60 -10.27
CA ALA A 164 -4.89 -23.18 -8.97
C ALA A 164 -4.20 -22.47 -7.78
N VAL A 165 -3.07 -21.82 -8.01
CA VAL A 165 -2.28 -21.16 -6.96
C VAL A 165 -2.32 -19.63 -7.01
N ASN A 166 -3.06 -19.04 -7.94
CA ASN A 166 -3.15 -17.58 -8.07
C ASN A 166 -3.67 -16.89 -6.81
N TRP A 167 -4.61 -17.51 -6.08
CA TRP A 167 -5.11 -16.98 -4.83
C TRP A 167 -4.03 -16.93 -3.75
N VAL A 168 -3.11 -17.92 -3.73
CA VAL A 168 -1.98 -17.95 -2.78
C VAL A 168 -1.03 -16.79 -3.05
N VAL A 169 -0.77 -16.45 -4.34
CA VAL A 169 -0.01 -15.24 -4.70
C VAL A 169 -0.68 -14.00 -4.12
N GLY A 170 -2.02 -13.93 -4.16
CA GLY A 170 -2.80 -12.84 -3.56
C GLY A 170 -2.60 -12.76 -2.05
N VAL A 171 -2.71 -13.88 -1.34
CA VAL A 171 -2.54 -13.93 0.12
C VAL A 171 -1.11 -13.50 0.50
N ILE A 172 -0.08 -14.05 -0.16
CA ILE A 172 1.32 -13.67 0.10
C ILE A 172 1.53 -12.17 -0.12
N SER A 173 0.99 -11.62 -1.22
CA SER A 173 1.13 -10.19 -1.55
C SER A 173 0.39 -9.30 -0.55
N PHE A 174 -0.82 -9.69 -0.15
CA PHE A 174 -1.59 -8.96 0.86
C PHE A 174 -0.90 -8.98 2.23
N THR A 175 -0.44 -10.14 2.69
CA THR A 175 0.27 -10.27 3.97
C THR A 175 1.52 -9.39 3.98
N PHE A 176 2.29 -9.37 2.89
CA PHE A 176 3.48 -8.54 2.80
C PHE A 176 3.12 -7.05 2.90
N VAL A 177 2.21 -6.55 2.04
CA VAL A 177 1.86 -5.12 2.02
C VAL A 177 1.17 -4.67 3.31
N ALA A 178 0.35 -5.53 3.92
CA ALA A 178 -0.27 -5.28 5.22
C ALA A 178 0.76 -5.20 6.35
N SER A 179 1.79 -6.07 6.33
CA SER A 179 2.88 -6.02 7.32
C SER A 179 3.73 -4.76 7.18
N VAL A 180 3.99 -4.31 5.94
CA VAL A 180 4.68 -3.03 5.70
C VAL A 180 3.84 -1.87 6.23
N ALA A 181 2.55 -1.81 5.88
CA ALA A 181 1.66 -0.74 6.30
C ALA A 181 1.42 -0.74 7.83
N TYR A 182 1.35 -1.90 8.48
CA TYR A 182 1.27 -2.00 9.93
C TYR A 182 2.47 -1.31 10.62
N ASN A 183 3.69 -1.59 10.16
CA ASN A 183 4.87 -0.93 10.71
C ASN A 183 4.87 0.59 10.45
N GLY A 184 4.51 1.01 9.22
CA GLY A 184 4.43 2.43 8.86
C GLY A 184 3.39 3.20 9.68
N TYR A 185 2.28 2.57 9.99
CA TYR A 185 1.18 3.19 10.75
C TYR A 185 1.48 3.28 12.25
N PHE A 186 1.88 2.16 12.88
CA PHE A 186 2.04 2.08 14.34
C PHE A 186 3.39 2.60 14.83
N LYS A 187 4.43 2.60 13.99
CA LYS A 187 5.77 3.01 14.39
C LYS A 187 6.21 4.28 13.68
N GLN A 188 6.81 4.11 12.51
CA GLN A 188 7.16 5.16 11.54
C GLN A 188 7.36 4.50 10.18
N PRO A 189 7.35 5.24 9.08
CA PRO A 189 7.67 4.70 7.76
C PRO A 189 8.97 3.90 7.76
N LEU A 190 8.93 2.67 7.22
CA LEU A 190 10.11 1.80 7.14
C LEU A 190 11.23 2.39 6.28
N VAL A 191 10.86 3.16 5.26
CA VAL A 191 11.76 4.01 4.48
C VAL A 191 11.25 5.43 4.61
N ASP A 192 12.10 6.31 5.11
CA ASP A 192 11.76 7.70 5.35
C ASP A 192 12.13 8.55 4.14
N PHE A 193 11.12 8.97 3.39
CA PHE A 193 11.27 9.81 2.21
C PHE A 193 11.11 11.31 2.54
N SER A 194 10.81 11.65 3.81
CA SER A 194 10.61 13.03 4.20
C SER A 194 11.92 13.80 4.24
N PRO A 195 11.92 15.12 4.00
CA PRO A 195 13.10 15.95 4.18
C PRO A 195 13.62 15.92 5.64
N TYR A 196 12.73 15.67 6.61
CA TYR A 196 13.04 15.53 8.03
C TYR A 196 13.35 14.06 8.38
N HIS A 197 14.27 13.42 7.68
CA HIS A 197 14.68 12.05 7.99
C HIS A 197 15.66 11.99 9.18
N VAL A 198 15.79 10.81 9.78
CA VAL A 198 16.77 10.59 10.85
C VAL A 198 18.17 10.92 10.32
N GLY A 199 18.86 11.80 11.02
CA GLY A 199 20.17 12.36 10.64
C GLY A 199 20.12 13.71 9.94
N SER A 200 18.93 14.24 9.57
CA SER A 200 18.80 15.59 9.02
C SER A 200 19.11 16.65 10.08
N GLN A 201 19.67 17.78 9.64
CA GLN A 201 19.88 18.96 10.47
C GLN A 201 18.58 19.76 10.49
N LEU A 202 18.09 20.06 11.70
CA LEU A 202 16.93 20.91 11.93
C LEU A 202 17.41 22.27 12.42
N GLY A 203 16.70 23.34 12.08
CA GLY A 203 17.02 24.67 12.58
C GLY A 203 16.58 25.77 11.63
N VAL A 204 16.84 27.02 12.01
CA VAL A 204 16.66 28.15 11.11
C VAL A 204 17.68 28.03 9.99
N SER A 205 17.25 28.06 8.75
CA SER A 205 18.16 27.99 7.60
C SER A 205 19.12 29.15 7.65
N ALA A 206 20.41 28.88 7.75
CA ALA A 206 21.47 29.91 7.74
C ALA A 206 21.55 30.68 6.41
N SER A 207 20.75 30.31 5.42
CA SER A 207 20.59 30.99 4.13
C SER A 207 19.40 31.97 4.11
N ALA A 208 18.94 32.45 5.27
CA ALA A 208 17.76 33.29 5.42
C ALA A 208 17.75 34.56 4.51
N ASP A 209 18.91 35.06 4.13
CA ASP A 209 18.98 36.25 3.27
C ASP A 209 18.72 35.97 1.76
N GLY A 210 18.81 34.71 1.32
CA GLY A 210 18.55 34.33 -0.10
C GLY A 210 17.24 33.60 -0.31
N ASP A 211 16.88 32.67 0.61
CA ASP A 211 15.72 31.80 0.45
C ASP A 211 14.42 32.41 0.98
N ALA A 212 14.48 33.33 1.94
CA ALA A 212 13.32 34.04 2.48
C ALA A 212 12.61 34.93 1.42
N ALA A 213 13.38 35.46 0.46
CA ALA A 213 12.81 36.25 -0.65
C ALA A 213 11.97 35.38 -1.63
N ASP A 214 12.14 34.07 -1.60
CA ASP A 214 11.45 33.12 -2.45
C ASP A 214 10.30 32.38 -1.73
N MET A 215 10.07 32.67 -0.44
CA MET A 215 8.91 32.18 0.32
C MET A 215 7.67 33.06 0.09
N VAL A 216 6.52 32.41 0.12
CA VAL A 216 5.20 33.04 0.08
C VAL A 216 4.47 32.64 1.35
N PHE A 217 3.91 33.63 2.01
CA PHE A 217 3.12 33.46 3.23
C PHE A 217 1.64 33.64 2.90
N VAL A 218 0.83 32.65 3.21
CA VAL A 218 -0.62 32.70 3.00
C VAL A 218 -1.29 33.14 4.28
N TYR A 219 -2.06 34.22 4.19
CA TYR A 219 -2.89 34.72 5.28
C TYR A 219 -4.35 34.69 4.89
N LYS A 220 -5.21 34.51 5.87
CA LYS A 220 -6.68 34.46 5.71
C LYS A 220 -7.34 35.58 6.49
N LYS A 221 -8.27 36.28 5.85
CA LYS A 221 -9.11 37.26 6.46
C LYS A 221 -10.53 37.20 5.83
N ASP A 222 -11.58 37.16 6.67
CA ASP A 222 -12.97 37.09 6.23
C ASP A 222 -13.31 35.98 5.22
N GLY A 223 -12.54 34.86 5.27
CA GLY A 223 -12.73 33.73 4.36
C GLY A 223 -11.95 33.81 3.04
N GLU A 224 -11.26 34.91 2.78
CA GLU A 224 -10.36 35.07 1.63
C GLU A 224 -8.93 34.78 2.02
N GLU A 225 -8.24 33.97 1.23
CA GLU A 225 -6.82 33.66 1.38
C GLU A 225 -6.01 34.51 0.41
N LYS A 226 -4.91 35.10 0.90
CA LYS A 226 -4.04 35.96 0.10
C LYS A 226 -2.59 35.63 0.37
N GLU A 227 -1.82 35.60 -0.72
CA GLU A 227 -0.37 35.37 -0.69
C GLU A 227 0.40 36.67 -0.47
N PHE A 228 1.35 36.64 0.45
CA PHE A 228 2.23 37.77 0.75
C PHE A 228 3.69 37.32 0.61
N SER A 229 4.57 38.21 0.14
CA SER A 229 6.02 38.02 0.23
C SER A 229 6.50 38.49 1.59
N LEU A 230 7.69 38.03 2.03
CA LEU A 230 8.28 38.41 3.32
C LEU A 230 8.25 39.93 3.60
N ASP A 231 8.50 40.74 2.56
CA ASP A 231 8.52 42.20 2.67
C ASP A 231 7.12 42.84 2.78
N SER A 232 6.05 42.05 2.58
CA SER A 232 4.65 42.55 2.52
C SER A 232 3.71 41.81 3.47
N VAL A 233 4.25 41.07 4.44
CA VAL A 233 3.49 40.37 5.47
C VAL A 233 2.65 41.41 6.24
N PRO A 234 1.32 41.20 6.40
CA PRO A 234 0.46 42.12 7.14
C PRO A 234 0.77 42.10 8.64
N ASP A 235 0.62 43.24 9.29
CA ASP A 235 0.73 43.36 10.75
C ASP A 235 -0.44 42.65 11.44
N GLU A 236 -0.23 42.16 12.68
CA GLU A 236 -1.26 41.45 13.46
C GLU A 236 -2.53 42.32 13.71
N GLU A 237 -2.36 43.65 13.73
CA GLU A 237 -3.47 44.61 13.91
C GLU A 237 -4.43 44.64 12.71
N ASP A 238 -4.02 44.14 11.55
CA ASP A 238 -4.81 44.10 10.32
C ASP A 238 -5.82 42.95 10.28
N GLY A 239 -5.85 42.07 11.29
CA GLY A 239 -6.81 40.97 11.43
C GLY A 239 -6.66 39.87 10.39
N TRP A 240 -5.46 39.68 9.88
CA TRP A 240 -5.08 38.57 9.06
C TRP A 240 -4.54 37.41 9.92
N GLU A 241 -5.05 36.20 9.71
CA GLU A 241 -4.57 34.99 10.36
C GLU A 241 -3.61 34.25 9.44
N PHE A 242 -2.42 33.89 9.92
CA PHE A 242 -1.47 33.06 9.18
C PHE A 242 -2.04 31.66 8.95
N VAL A 243 -1.98 31.17 7.71
CA VAL A 243 -2.47 29.85 7.31
C VAL A 243 -1.33 28.90 7.02
N GLU A 244 -0.46 29.26 6.08
CA GLU A 244 0.68 28.43 5.68
C GLU A 244 1.78 29.27 5.00
N ARG A 245 2.94 28.64 4.82
CA ARG A 245 4.03 29.17 3.99
C ARG A 245 4.50 28.13 3.00
N HIS A 246 4.85 28.54 1.79
CA HIS A 246 5.43 27.67 0.79
C HIS A 246 6.45 28.40 -0.08
N TYR A 247 7.36 27.66 -0.74
CA TYR A 247 8.30 28.24 -1.68
C TYR A 247 7.63 28.61 -3.01
N LYS A 248 8.07 29.71 -3.63
CA LYS A 248 7.68 30.01 -5.01
C LYS A 248 8.00 28.83 -5.91
N LYS A 249 7.09 28.51 -6.84
CA LYS A 249 7.14 27.37 -7.74
C LYS A 249 8.54 27.20 -8.38
N GLY A 250 9.18 26.03 -8.15
CA GLY A 250 10.45 25.65 -8.80
C GLY A 250 11.74 25.99 -8.04
N LYS A 251 11.64 26.46 -6.78
CA LYS A 251 12.79 26.88 -5.96
C LYS A 251 12.94 26.11 -4.65
N GLU A 252 12.39 24.88 -4.55
CA GLU A 252 12.64 24.02 -3.40
C GLU A 252 14.15 23.67 -3.28
N PRO A 253 14.72 23.68 -2.08
CA PRO A 253 16.13 23.31 -1.89
C PRO A 253 16.34 21.85 -2.29
N ASN A 254 17.18 21.61 -3.31
CA ASN A 254 17.49 20.28 -3.81
C ASN A 254 18.65 19.58 -3.09
N ASP A 255 19.19 20.19 -2.02
CA ASP A 255 20.36 19.65 -1.32
C ASP A 255 19.95 18.95 0.00
N SER A 256 20.12 17.64 0.02
CA SER A 256 19.87 16.80 1.21
C SER A 256 20.84 17.09 2.39
N SER A 257 21.86 17.93 2.18
CA SER A 257 22.79 18.41 3.21
C SER A 257 22.39 19.76 3.80
N ALA A 258 21.40 20.44 3.21
CA ALA A 258 20.89 21.71 3.71
C ALA A 258 20.12 21.52 5.04
N THR A 259 20.26 22.50 5.94
CA THR A 259 19.43 22.59 7.15
C THR A 259 17.96 22.67 6.72
N GLN A 260 17.12 21.78 7.26
CA GLN A 260 15.68 21.80 6.94
C GLN A 260 15.03 22.94 7.70
N PRO A 261 14.44 23.93 7.01
CA PRO A 261 13.82 25.08 7.66
C PRO A 261 12.63 24.62 8.49
N LEU A 262 12.58 25.09 9.72
CA LEU A 262 11.53 24.80 10.68
C LEU A 262 11.09 26.12 11.31
N ALA A 263 9.78 26.34 11.50
CA ALA A 263 9.28 27.52 12.18
C ALA A 263 8.35 27.16 13.33
N ILE A 264 8.79 27.47 14.54
CA ILE A 264 8.06 27.28 15.78
C ILE A 264 7.61 28.65 16.30
N TYR A 265 6.33 28.75 16.66
CA TYR A 265 5.71 30.01 17.10
C TYR A 265 5.21 29.91 18.54
N ASP A 266 5.46 30.95 19.32
CA ASP A 266 4.82 31.20 20.61
C ASP A 266 4.01 32.50 20.52
N ASN A 267 2.70 32.38 20.69
CA ASN A 267 1.78 33.53 20.59
C ASN A 267 1.97 34.41 19.36
N GLY A 268 2.27 33.79 18.19
CA GLY A 268 2.47 34.46 16.91
C GLY A 268 3.91 34.94 16.66
N VAL A 269 4.80 34.81 17.62
CA VAL A 269 6.22 35.19 17.49
C VAL A 269 7.02 33.93 17.17
N GLU A 270 7.89 33.97 16.17
CA GLU A 270 8.79 32.88 15.87
C GLU A 270 9.89 32.77 16.95
N VAL A 271 9.99 31.57 17.53
CA VAL A 271 10.94 31.26 18.65
C VAL A 271 11.84 30.07 18.32
N THR A 272 11.99 29.72 17.07
CA THR A 272 12.69 28.51 16.60
C THR A 272 14.13 28.44 17.13
N GLU A 273 14.88 29.54 17.04
CA GLU A 273 16.28 29.61 17.51
C GLU A 273 16.42 29.41 19.04
N ASP A 274 15.41 29.87 19.79
CA ASP A 274 15.41 29.80 21.27
C ASP A 274 15.11 28.38 21.75
N VAL A 275 14.22 27.66 21.05
CA VAL A 275 13.71 26.34 21.48
C VAL A 275 14.41 25.18 20.80
N LEU A 276 15.04 25.41 19.65
CA LEU A 276 15.79 24.42 18.91
C LEU A 276 17.22 24.92 18.60
N PRO A 277 18.05 25.07 19.65
CA PRO A 277 19.40 25.60 19.48
C PRO A 277 20.29 24.61 18.69
N ASP A 278 21.28 25.15 17.98
CA ASP A 278 22.28 24.37 17.23
C ASP A 278 23.11 23.45 18.15
N THR A 279 23.19 23.75 19.43
CA THR A 279 23.88 22.93 20.43
C THR A 279 22.94 22.62 21.57
N GLY A 280 22.77 21.35 21.89
CA GLY A 280 21.89 20.93 22.99
C GLY A 280 21.16 19.64 22.73
N LYS A 281 20.30 19.27 23.64
CA LYS A 281 19.49 18.06 23.61
C LYS A 281 18.03 18.45 23.78
N VAL A 282 17.20 18.07 22.81
CA VAL A 282 15.80 18.44 22.75
C VAL A 282 14.92 17.21 22.53
N VAL A 283 13.84 17.11 23.28
CA VAL A 283 12.75 16.16 23.04
C VAL A 283 11.52 16.96 22.66
N MET A 284 11.00 16.70 21.46
CA MET A 284 9.77 17.34 20.97
C MET A 284 8.62 16.35 20.95
N PHE A 285 7.48 16.73 21.51
CA PHE A 285 6.21 16.02 21.34
C PHE A 285 5.41 16.69 20.23
N LEU A 286 5.05 15.93 19.20
CA LEU A 286 4.33 16.45 18.05
C LEU A 286 2.88 16.00 18.09
N PHE A 287 1.96 16.97 18.07
CA PHE A 287 0.52 16.77 18.12
C PHE A 287 -0.15 17.40 16.89
N PRO A 288 -0.31 16.68 15.78
CA PRO A 288 -1.08 17.17 14.65
C PRO A 288 -2.53 17.57 14.99
N ASP A 289 -3.14 16.86 15.95
CA ASP A 289 -4.50 17.14 16.43
C ASP A 289 -4.63 16.78 17.91
N LEU A 290 -4.68 17.77 18.77
CA LEU A 290 -4.81 17.59 20.23
C LEU A 290 -6.14 16.93 20.62
N ARG A 291 -7.24 17.20 19.90
CA ARG A 291 -8.54 16.60 20.18
C ARG A 291 -8.59 15.11 19.84
N GLY A 292 -7.81 14.69 18.86
CA GLY A 292 -7.70 13.29 18.44
C GLY A 292 -6.74 12.44 19.29
N VAL A 293 -6.05 13.03 20.27
CA VAL A 293 -5.11 12.29 21.14
C VAL A 293 -5.88 11.52 22.21
N ASN A 294 -5.52 10.24 22.40
CA ASN A 294 -6.04 9.48 23.54
C ASN A 294 -5.42 10.03 24.85
N ILE A 295 -6.27 10.45 25.79
CA ILE A 295 -5.83 11.04 27.05
C ILE A 295 -4.94 10.10 27.88
N SER A 296 -5.01 8.78 27.69
CA SER A 296 -4.14 7.84 28.39
C SER A 296 -2.66 8.07 28.10
N TYR A 297 -2.33 8.65 26.96
CA TYR A 297 -0.94 9.01 26.59
C TYR A 297 -0.35 10.15 27.44
N SER A 298 -1.19 10.91 28.15
CA SER A 298 -0.69 11.98 29.04
C SER A 298 0.23 11.44 30.12
N PHE A 299 -0.03 10.22 30.61
CA PHE A 299 0.82 9.58 31.60
C PHE A 299 2.24 9.34 31.04
N ASP A 300 2.35 8.67 29.90
CA ASP A 300 3.64 8.36 29.28
C ASP A 300 4.40 9.64 28.89
N LEU A 301 3.69 10.65 28.39
CA LEU A 301 4.29 11.95 28.00
C LEU A 301 4.85 12.70 29.21
N ASN A 302 4.13 12.72 30.34
CA ASN A 302 4.60 13.36 31.57
C ASN A 302 5.77 12.58 32.18
N GLU A 303 5.80 11.26 32.06
CA GLU A 303 6.93 10.43 32.50
C GLU A 303 8.17 10.69 31.64
N ILE A 304 8.02 10.72 30.31
CA ILE A 304 9.12 11.08 29.40
C ILE A 304 9.62 12.50 29.69
N TYR A 305 8.70 13.45 29.94
CA TYR A 305 9.06 14.82 30.31
C TYR A 305 9.94 14.85 31.57
N ALA A 306 9.53 14.17 32.64
CA ALA A 306 10.27 14.12 33.89
C ALA A 306 11.68 13.53 33.70
N HIS A 307 11.77 12.35 33.09
CA HIS A 307 13.05 11.67 32.88
C HIS A 307 13.99 12.44 31.93
N ALA A 308 13.44 12.98 30.84
CA ALA A 308 14.25 13.75 29.89
C ALA A 308 14.79 15.06 30.53
N THR A 309 13.97 15.74 31.34
CA THR A 309 14.37 16.95 32.06
C THR A 309 15.46 16.66 33.10
N GLU A 310 15.35 15.57 33.85
CA GLU A 310 16.37 15.10 34.79
C GLU A 310 17.70 14.78 34.08
N GLN A 311 17.65 14.29 32.84
CA GLN A 311 18.82 14.00 32.00
C GLN A 311 19.35 15.24 31.25
N GLY A 312 18.80 16.44 31.52
CA GLY A 312 19.24 17.70 30.92
C GLY A 312 18.76 17.95 29.49
N TYR A 313 17.69 17.29 29.07
CA TYR A 313 17.03 17.62 27.81
C TYR A 313 16.05 18.77 27.98
N GLN A 314 16.00 19.67 27.02
CA GLN A 314 14.88 20.60 26.88
C GLN A 314 13.69 19.81 26.28
N VAL A 315 12.50 19.93 26.92
CA VAL A 315 11.30 19.19 26.49
C VAL A 315 10.17 20.17 26.27
N PHE A 316 9.57 20.11 25.10
CA PHE A 316 8.39 20.90 24.76
C PHE A 316 7.50 20.14 23.77
N SER A 317 6.30 20.65 23.59
CA SER A 317 5.39 20.13 22.56
C SER A 317 5.12 21.14 21.46
N VAL A 318 4.73 20.64 20.28
CA VAL A 318 4.38 21.44 19.12
C VAL A 318 3.06 20.93 18.53
N THR A 319 2.15 21.84 18.18
CA THR A 319 0.84 21.50 17.62
C THR A 319 0.38 22.46 16.54
N SER A 320 -0.46 21.98 15.62
CA SER A 320 -1.23 22.82 14.68
C SER A 320 -2.62 23.18 15.20
N SER A 321 -3.03 22.64 16.36
CA SER A 321 -4.34 22.89 16.95
C SER A 321 -4.50 24.33 17.47
N SER A 322 -5.75 24.74 17.71
CA SER A 322 -6.07 26.07 18.20
C SER A 322 -5.58 26.33 19.63
N THR A 323 -5.47 27.61 20.00
CA THR A 323 -5.10 28.02 21.37
C THR A 323 -6.10 27.48 22.41
N ASP A 324 -7.37 27.33 22.07
CA ASP A 324 -8.38 26.79 22.99
C ASP A 324 -8.21 25.26 23.15
N ASP A 325 -7.75 24.55 22.13
CA ASP A 325 -7.41 23.13 22.24
C ASP A 325 -6.13 22.91 23.07
N ILE A 326 -5.17 23.82 22.97
CA ILE A 326 -3.97 23.81 23.84
C ILE A 326 -4.36 23.97 25.29
N LYS A 327 -5.23 24.96 25.61
CA LYS A 327 -5.73 25.15 26.99
C LYS A 327 -6.46 23.90 27.48
N TRP A 328 -7.38 23.39 26.68
CA TRP A 328 -8.11 22.16 27.00
C TRP A 328 -7.18 20.98 27.26
N TRP A 329 -6.16 20.77 26.40
CA TRP A 329 -5.18 19.68 26.58
C TRP A 329 -4.39 19.86 27.88
N ASN A 330 -3.88 21.04 28.15
CA ASN A 330 -3.13 21.31 29.37
C ASN A 330 -3.96 21.05 30.63
N ASP A 331 -5.24 21.42 30.62
CA ASP A 331 -6.14 21.21 31.75
C ASP A 331 -6.38 19.72 32.04
N ILE A 332 -6.58 18.88 31.00
CA ILE A 332 -6.93 17.46 31.18
C ILE A 332 -5.71 16.55 31.33
N SER A 333 -4.58 16.90 30.70
CA SER A 333 -3.35 16.08 30.68
C SER A 333 -2.41 16.37 31.84
N MET A 334 -2.63 17.50 32.55
CA MET A 334 -1.70 18.03 33.56
C MET A 334 -0.26 18.19 33.00
N ALA A 335 -0.16 18.57 31.73
CA ALA A 335 1.11 18.72 31.04
C ALA A 335 1.99 19.77 31.73
N ALA A 336 3.22 19.38 32.07
CA ALA A 336 4.23 20.25 32.65
C ALA A 336 5.13 20.90 31.59
N TYR A 337 5.06 20.44 30.34
CA TYR A 337 5.81 20.99 29.21
C TYR A 337 5.05 22.11 28.53
N HIS A 338 5.79 23.07 27.97
CA HIS A 338 5.21 24.16 27.18
C HIS A 338 4.77 23.67 25.79
N THR A 339 3.67 24.21 25.26
CA THR A 339 3.13 23.87 23.94
C THR A 339 3.24 25.05 23.00
N TYR A 340 4.04 24.88 21.96
CA TYR A 340 4.21 25.82 20.85
C TYR A 340 3.30 25.49 19.67
N ARG A 341 3.23 26.41 18.71
CA ARG A 341 2.50 26.19 17.47
C ARG A 341 3.44 26.01 16.29
N MET A 342 3.00 25.24 15.30
CA MET A 342 3.70 25.02 14.04
C MET A 342 2.66 24.86 12.93
N ASP A 343 3.09 25.08 11.68
CA ASP A 343 2.27 24.79 10.51
C ASP A 343 1.86 23.31 10.45
N ASP A 344 0.61 23.05 10.04
CA ASP A 344 0.04 21.71 10.03
C ASP A 344 0.75 20.78 9.05
N SER A 345 1.09 21.28 7.85
CA SER A 345 1.75 20.47 6.82
C SER A 345 3.19 20.14 7.18
N GLU A 346 3.89 21.09 7.79
CA GLU A 346 5.25 20.94 8.28
C GLU A 346 5.30 19.93 9.43
N LEU A 347 4.42 20.08 10.44
CA LEU A 347 4.31 19.18 11.58
C LEU A 347 4.06 17.73 11.14
N LYS A 348 3.12 17.51 10.21
CA LYS A 348 2.80 16.20 9.65
C LYS A 348 3.92 15.59 8.82
N THR A 349 4.82 16.44 8.28
CA THR A 349 5.97 16.00 7.48
C THR A 349 7.16 15.57 8.35
N ILE A 350 7.35 16.20 9.53
CA ILE A 350 8.45 15.87 10.46
C ILE A 350 8.35 14.44 10.96
N ALA A 351 7.20 14.05 11.50
CA ALA A 351 6.95 12.70 11.99
C ALA A 351 5.51 12.27 11.76
N ARG A 352 5.29 10.97 11.66
CA ARG A 352 3.96 10.37 11.49
C ARG A 352 3.41 9.94 12.85
N GLY A 353 2.10 10.07 13.03
CA GLY A 353 1.38 9.70 14.25
C GLY A 353 0.85 10.89 15.04
N ASN A 354 -0.04 10.61 16.01
CA ASN A 354 -0.64 11.59 16.90
C ASN A 354 -0.86 10.94 18.27
N PRO A 355 0.06 11.17 19.26
CA PRO A 355 1.28 11.96 19.20
C PRO A 355 2.49 11.20 18.64
N ALA A 356 3.50 11.97 18.18
CA ALA A 356 4.83 11.47 17.88
C ALA A 356 5.86 12.12 18.82
N VAL A 357 7.00 11.44 19.00
CA VAL A 357 8.14 11.92 19.80
C VAL A 357 9.37 11.97 18.92
N VAL A 358 10.10 13.06 19.00
CA VAL A 358 11.32 13.32 18.24
C VAL A 358 12.44 13.69 19.19
N LEU A 359 13.59 13.05 19.02
CA LEU A 359 14.81 13.39 19.72
C LEU A 359 15.77 14.13 18.78
N VAL A 360 16.22 15.30 19.21
CA VAL A 360 17.19 16.12 18.50
C VAL A 360 18.40 16.35 19.42
N GLU A 361 19.61 16.12 18.90
CA GLU A 361 20.86 16.43 19.60
C GLU A 361 21.75 17.27 18.69
N ASN A 362 22.17 18.42 19.18
CA ASN A 362 23.00 19.39 18.44
C ASN A 362 22.37 19.76 17.08
N GLY A 363 21.07 20.07 17.08
CA GLY A 363 20.30 20.40 15.89
C GLY A 363 20.03 19.20 14.94
N LYS A 364 20.56 18.01 15.25
CA LYS A 364 20.41 16.82 14.39
C LYS A 364 19.36 15.87 14.92
N MET A 365 18.44 15.43 14.07
CA MET A 365 17.43 14.43 14.40
C MET A 365 18.09 13.06 14.66
N VAL A 366 18.01 12.58 15.90
CA VAL A 366 18.59 11.29 16.32
C VAL A 366 17.60 10.15 16.04
N TRP A 367 16.35 10.33 16.47
CA TRP A 367 15.25 9.39 16.15
C TRP A 367 13.89 10.10 16.23
N LYS A 368 12.90 9.52 15.58
CA LYS A 368 11.50 9.91 15.65
C LYS A 368 10.61 8.66 15.70
N ARG A 369 9.56 8.68 16.54
CA ARG A 369 8.65 7.57 16.77
C ARG A 369 7.24 8.04 17.11
N THR A 370 6.23 7.21 16.76
CA THR A 370 4.91 7.33 17.38
C THR A 370 5.03 6.97 18.86
N LEU A 371 4.40 7.70 19.75
CA LEU A 371 4.48 7.45 21.19
C LEU A 371 4.16 5.99 21.55
N ALA A 372 3.06 5.45 21.01
CA ALA A 372 2.63 4.07 21.24
C ALA A 372 3.64 2.98 20.80
N SER A 373 4.73 3.36 20.14
CA SER A 373 5.74 2.43 19.65
C SER A 373 7.10 2.59 20.34
N LEU A 374 7.19 3.47 21.34
CA LEU A 374 8.35 3.52 22.20
C LEU A 374 8.44 2.26 23.07
N ASP A 375 9.64 1.95 23.51
CA ASP A 375 9.89 0.84 24.44
C ASP A 375 9.40 1.22 25.85
N GLU A 376 8.21 0.72 26.21
CA GLU A 376 7.58 1.02 27.50
C GLU A 376 8.49 0.65 28.68
N ASP A 377 9.24 -0.46 28.59
CA ASP A 377 10.12 -0.90 29.67
C ASP A 377 11.25 0.11 29.88
N LYS A 378 11.73 0.79 28.84
CA LYS A 378 12.75 1.82 28.94
C LYS A 378 12.20 3.18 29.35
N VAL A 379 11.02 3.54 28.87
CA VAL A 379 10.34 4.77 29.28
C VAL A 379 10.05 4.78 30.77
N ARG A 380 9.65 3.62 31.35
CA ARG A 380 9.29 3.49 32.77
C ARG A 380 10.48 3.36 33.73
N VAL A 381 11.69 3.18 33.21
CA VAL A 381 12.90 3.13 34.03
C VAL A 381 13.59 4.49 34.05
N ALA A 382 13.53 5.16 35.20
CA ALA A 382 14.03 6.53 35.38
C ALA A 382 15.50 6.74 34.94
N ASP A 383 16.38 5.76 35.14
CA ASP A 383 17.77 5.81 34.75
C ASP A 383 18.03 5.45 33.26
N SER A 384 17.00 5.10 32.52
CA SER A 384 17.14 4.72 31.11
C SER A 384 17.44 5.95 30.24
N PRO A 385 18.54 5.96 29.45
CA PRO A 385 18.84 7.09 28.59
C PRO A 385 17.75 7.31 27.53
N VAL A 386 17.26 8.54 27.36
CA VAL A 386 16.24 8.91 26.36
C VAL A 386 16.65 8.48 24.96
N ALA A 387 17.94 8.56 24.63
CA ALA A 387 18.48 8.10 23.36
C ALA A 387 18.21 6.60 23.06
N GLN A 388 17.98 5.79 24.11
CA GLN A 388 17.75 4.34 23.97
C GLN A 388 16.27 3.94 23.86
N TYR A 389 15.32 4.88 24.00
CA TYR A 389 13.88 4.59 23.86
C TYR A 389 13.49 4.01 22.48
N ASN A 390 14.38 4.14 21.49
CA ASN A 390 14.23 3.60 20.15
C ASN A 390 15.16 2.39 19.85
N SER A 391 15.89 1.84 20.83
CA SER A 391 16.99 0.88 20.55
C SER A 391 16.55 -0.46 19.97
N ASP A 392 15.30 -0.90 20.18
CA ASP A 392 14.83 -2.23 19.78
C ASP A 392 14.27 -2.29 18.35
N TYR A 393 14.28 -1.16 17.64
CA TYR A 393 13.69 -1.09 16.32
C TYR A 393 14.68 -0.68 15.24
N GLN A 394 15.14 -1.67 14.48
CA GLN A 394 16.00 -1.47 13.32
C GLN A 394 15.15 -1.53 12.03
N ARG A 395 14.80 -0.35 11.47
CA ARG A 395 13.93 -0.24 10.27
C ARG A 395 14.45 -1.06 9.09
N ASP A 396 15.75 -0.96 8.80
CA ASP A 396 16.38 -1.62 7.66
C ASP A 396 16.34 -3.14 7.77
N GLU A 397 16.52 -3.68 8.97
CA GLU A 397 16.41 -5.12 9.21
C GLU A 397 14.99 -5.62 9.03
N VAL A 398 14.00 -4.87 9.55
CA VAL A 398 12.58 -5.22 9.39
C VAL A 398 12.19 -5.20 7.91
N MET A 399 12.53 -4.13 7.17
CA MET A 399 12.19 -4.02 5.75
C MET A 399 12.88 -5.11 4.94
N SER A 400 14.18 -5.32 5.14
CA SER A 400 14.93 -6.36 4.42
C SER A 400 14.43 -7.77 4.77
N GLY A 401 14.01 -8.00 6.02
CA GLY A 401 13.40 -9.26 6.46
C GLY A 401 12.06 -9.52 5.77
N LEU A 402 11.18 -8.53 5.73
CA LEU A 402 9.88 -8.63 5.05
C LEU A 402 10.05 -8.91 3.55
N VAL A 403 10.96 -8.18 2.88
CA VAL A 403 11.24 -8.39 1.45
C VAL A 403 11.81 -9.78 1.20
N ARG A 404 12.78 -10.23 2.00
CA ARG A 404 13.34 -11.60 1.88
C ARG A 404 12.26 -12.66 2.06
N LEU A 405 11.41 -12.53 3.09
CA LEU A 405 10.31 -13.48 3.33
C LEU A 405 9.31 -13.50 2.17
N PHE A 406 8.94 -12.35 1.63
CA PHE A 406 8.04 -12.23 0.48
C PHE A 406 8.61 -12.93 -0.76
N LEU A 407 9.88 -12.66 -1.09
CA LEU A 407 10.55 -13.27 -2.25
C LEU A 407 10.73 -14.78 -2.08
N LEU A 408 11.10 -15.24 -0.88
CA LEU A 408 11.21 -16.66 -0.56
C LEU A 408 9.86 -17.38 -0.66
N ALA A 409 8.79 -16.78 -0.16
CA ALA A 409 7.45 -17.36 -0.26
C ALA A 409 7.00 -17.51 -1.72
N LEU A 410 7.22 -16.49 -2.56
CA LEU A 410 6.93 -16.55 -3.99
C LEU A 410 7.81 -17.60 -4.70
N LEU A 411 9.10 -17.68 -4.37
CA LEU A 411 10.01 -18.67 -4.94
C LEU A 411 9.59 -20.10 -4.55
N LEU A 412 9.28 -20.33 -3.27
CA LEU A 412 8.78 -21.63 -2.79
C LEU A 412 7.50 -22.03 -3.51
N LEU A 413 6.55 -21.10 -3.62
CA LEU A 413 5.30 -21.32 -4.36
C LEU A 413 5.58 -21.68 -5.83
N PHE A 414 6.54 -21.01 -6.46
CA PHE A 414 6.96 -21.32 -7.83
C PHE A 414 7.50 -22.73 -7.95
N VAL A 415 8.42 -23.15 -7.08
CA VAL A 415 8.99 -24.49 -7.07
C VAL A 415 7.91 -25.56 -6.86
N LEU A 416 7.03 -25.36 -5.86
CA LEU A 416 5.91 -26.28 -5.57
C LEU A 416 4.95 -26.39 -6.75
N ASN A 417 4.64 -25.28 -7.40
CA ASN A 417 3.77 -25.26 -8.58
C ASN A 417 4.44 -26.00 -9.76
N ARG A 418 5.74 -25.87 -9.96
CA ARG A 418 6.47 -26.54 -11.04
C ARG A 418 6.62 -28.04 -10.78
N THR A 419 6.96 -28.45 -9.57
CA THR A 419 7.02 -29.86 -9.19
C THR A 419 5.68 -30.55 -9.35
N HIS A 420 4.59 -29.93 -8.90
CA HIS A 420 3.24 -30.46 -9.10
C HIS A 420 2.86 -30.64 -10.59
N VAL A 421 3.24 -29.69 -11.45
CA VAL A 421 3.01 -29.81 -12.90
C VAL A 421 3.84 -30.97 -13.49
N LEU A 422 5.11 -31.07 -13.11
CA LEU A 422 6.00 -32.18 -13.57
C LEU A 422 5.47 -33.54 -13.12
N VAL A 423 5.05 -33.69 -11.88
CA VAL A 423 4.47 -34.92 -11.34
C VAL A 423 3.20 -35.29 -12.10
N ARG A 424 2.29 -34.33 -12.37
CA ARG A 424 1.10 -34.59 -13.20
C ARG A 424 1.43 -35.04 -14.62
N LEU A 425 2.43 -34.44 -15.26
CA LEU A 425 2.88 -34.83 -16.59
C LEU A 425 3.49 -36.25 -16.57
N PHE A 426 4.28 -36.56 -15.54
CA PHE A 426 4.85 -37.89 -15.36
C PHE A 426 3.76 -38.97 -15.19
N TYR A 427 2.78 -38.74 -14.32
CA TYR A 427 1.63 -39.65 -14.16
C TYR A 427 0.83 -39.83 -15.45
N ARG A 428 0.63 -38.76 -16.22
CA ARG A 428 -0.04 -38.86 -17.55
C ARG A 428 0.81 -39.63 -18.54
N TYR A 429 2.11 -39.52 -18.53
CA TYR A 429 3.03 -40.26 -19.39
C TYR A 429 3.02 -41.75 -19.04
N VAL A 430 3.15 -42.10 -17.77
CA VAL A 430 3.11 -43.49 -17.30
C VAL A 430 1.78 -44.15 -17.60
N ARG A 431 0.66 -43.44 -17.40
CA ARG A 431 -0.70 -43.96 -17.70
C ARG A 431 -0.98 -44.13 -19.19
N LYS A 432 -0.22 -43.49 -20.08
CA LYS A 432 -0.36 -43.61 -21.55
C LYS A 432 0.56 -44.65 -22.14
N ARG A 433 1.44 -45.31 -21.35
CA ARG A 433 2.18 -46.46 -21.85
C ARG A 433 1.21 -47.59 -22.12
N PRO A 434 1.15 -48.13 -23.38
CA PRO A 434 0.34 -49.32 -23.65
C PRO A 434 0.86 -50.45 -22.75
N ALA A 435 -0.07 -51.27 -22.24
CA ALA A 435 0.30 -52.45 -21.50
C ALA A 435 1.34 -53.25 -22.34
N PRO A 436 2.36 -53.85 -21.73
CA PRO A 436 3.27 -54.75 -22.44
C PRO A 436 2.40 -55.75 -23.18
N GLN A 437 2.54 -55.83 -24.53
CA GLN A 437 1.94 -56.95 -25.29
C GLN A 437 2.49 -58.24 -24.65
N ALA A 438 1.57 -59.10 -24.21
CA ALA A 438 1.93 -60.43 -23.76
C ALA A 438 2.73 -61.13 -24.88
N PRO A 439 3.76 -61.92 -24.58
CA PRO A 439 4.51 -62.64 -25.58
C PRO A 439 3.55 -63.49 -26.40
N ALA A 440 3.69 -63.45 -27.72
CA ALA A 440 2.94 -64.29 -28.66
C ALA A 440 3.49 -65.71 -28.57
N GLU A 441 3.25 -66.39 -27.46
CA GLU A 441 3.51 -67.84 -27.26
C GLU A 441 2.17 -68.48 -26.88
N SER A 442 1.48 -69.04 -27.90
CA SER A 442 0.53 -70.17 -27.82
C SER A 442 -0.59 -70.11 -28.89
N GLN A 443 -0.23 -69.83 -30.13
CA GLN A 443 -1.19 -70.04 -31.24
C GLN A 443 -0.77 -71.16 -32.20
N GLU A 444 0.32 -71.94 -31.86
CA GLU A 444 0.74 -73.06 -32.74
C GLU A 444 0.29 -74.46 -32.26
N THR A 445 -0.47 -74.57 -31.15
CA THR A 445 -0.90 -75.91 -30.65
C THR A 445 -2.41 -76.17 -30.71
N GLU A 446 -3.21 -75.29 -31.29
CA GLU A 446 -4.67 -75.52 -31.36
C GLU A 446 -5.20 -75.84 -32.78
N ASN A 447 -4.31 -75.88 -33.80
CA ASN A 447 -4.72 -76.23 -35.17
C ASN A 447 -4.41 -77.69 -35.59
N ALA A 448 -4.03 -78.56 -34.60
CA ALA A 448 -3.66 -79.95 -34.94
C ALA A 448 -4.67 -81.01 -34.47
N ILE A 449 -5.81 -80.66 -33.93
CA ILE A 449 -6.84 -81.65 -33.48
C ILE A 449 -8.24 -81.23 -33.90
N VAL A 450 -8.52 -81.14 -35.23
CA VAL A 450 -9.88 -81.19 -35.77
C VAL A 450 -9.79 -81.71 -37.22
N GLU A 451 -9.45 -83.00 -37.35
CA GLU A 451 -9.76 -83.77 -38.55
C GLU A 451 -10.22 -85.14 -38.09
N GLU A 452 -11.44 -85.50 -38.34
CA GLU A 452 -12.16 -86.76 -38.20
C GLU A 452 -13.34 -86.73 -37.21
N ALA A 453 -14.55 -86.54 -37.79
CA ALA A 453 -15.71 -87.37 -37.55
C ALA A 453 -16.92 -86.95 -38.39
N PRO A 454 -17.83 -87.84 -38.77
CA PRO A 454 -18.48 -87.81 -40.04
C PRO A 454 -19.91 -87.22 -40.01
N LYS A 455 -20.37 -86.93 -41.25
CA LYS A 455 -21.74 -86.52 -41.60
C LYS A 455 -22.78 -87.50 -41.14
N GLN A 456 -23.86 -87.03 -40.48
CA GLN A 456 -25.20 -87.61 -40.65
C GLN A 456 -26.31 -86.55 -40.68
N SER A 457 -27.14 -86.71 -41.65
CA SER A 457 -28.34 -86.06 -42.14
C SER A 457 -29.48 -85.95 -41.14
N GLY A 458 -30.37 -85.00 -41.34
CA GLY A 458 -31.78 -85.12 -40.98
C GLY A 458 -32.39 -83.79 -40.49
N ASN A 459 -33.00 -83.16 -41.42
CA ASN A 459 -34.41 -82.69 -41.58
C ASN A 459 -35.15 -81.98 -40.44
N GLU A 460 -35.74 -80.94 -40.94
CA GLU A 460 -37.11 -80.42 -40.64
C GLU A 460 -37.36 -79.76 -39.27
N ALA A 461 -37.87 -78.64 -39.17
CA ALA A 461 -38.95 -77.82 -39.68
C ALA A 461 -39.53 -77.01 -38.54
N HIS A 462 -39.99 -75.93 -38.91
CA HIS A 462 -41.12 -75.13 -38.35
C HIS A 462 -41.06 -74.38 -37.02
N ASN A 463 -41.27 -73.17 -37.20
CA ASN A 463 -42.40 -72.27 -36.74
C ASN A 463 -42.10 -71.39 -35.50
N GLU A 464 -42.17 -70.16 -35.82
CA GLU A 464 -43.19 -69.15 -35.52
C GLU A 464 -43.20 -68.58 -34.09
N SER A 465 -43.25 -67.28 -34.19
CA SER A 465 -43.98 -66.32 -33.34
C SER A 465 -43.38 -66.00 -32.02
N ASP A 466 -43.22 -64.81 -31.65
CA ASP A 466 -43.97 -63.58 -31.64
C ASP A 466 -43.79 -62.85 -30.29
N HIS A 467 -43.70 -61.55 -30.32
CA HIS A 467 -44.06 -60.60 -29.28
C HIS A 467 -43.22 -60.61 -27.99
N SER A 468 -42.80 -59.54 -27.37
CA SER A 468 -43.35 -58.19 -27.32
C SER A 468 -42.44 -57.30 -26.49
N ALA A 469 -42.52 -56.08 -26.79
CA ALA A 469 -42.01 -54.93 -26.02
C ALA A 469 -42.37 -54.94 -24.53
N TYR A 470 -41.51 -54.42 -23.75
CA TYR A 470 -41.89 -53.70 -22.52
C TYR A 470 -40.92 -52.63 -22.15
N GLN A 471 -41.33 -51.35 -22.24
CA GLN A 471 -40.93 -50.25 -21.40
C GLN A 471 -41.89 -50.18 -20.20
N PRO A 472 -41.45 -49.68 -19.07
CA PRO A 472 -42.17 -48.62 -18.38
C PRO A 472 -41.22 -47.52 -17.88
N LYS A 473 -41.53 -46.26 -18.17
CA LYS A 473 -42.29 -45.27 -17.40
C LYS A 473 -41.79 -44.96 -15.99
N ASN A 474 -41.52 -43.67 -15.89
CA ASN A 474 -41.43 -42.83 -14.70
C ASN A 474 -42.43 -43.18 -13.61
N ASP A 475 -42.02 -42.97 -12.37
CA ASP A 475 -42.87 -42.24 -11.44
C ASP A 475 -42.06 -41.60 -10.29
N ASP A 476 -42.56 -40.44 -9.93
CA ASP A 476 -42.14 -39.49 -8.91
C ASP A 476 -42.28 -40.02 -7.47
N SER A 477 -41.54 -39.41 -6.58
CA SER A 477 -42.04 -38.67 -5.45
C SER A 477 -41.31 -38.94 -4.11
N ILE A 478 -40.96 -37.80 -3.48
CA ILE A 478 -41.03 -37.47 -2.07
C ILE A 478 -39.92 -37.98 -1.13
N GLY A 479 -39.25 -37.01 -0.49
CA GLY A 479 -38.56 -37.21 0.79
C GLY A 479 -37.59 -36.11 1.18
N GLU A 480 -38.15 -35.01 1.66
CA GLU A 480 -37.43 -33.99 2.46
C GLU A 480 -36.62 -34.64 3.55
N ASN A 481 -35.42 -34.16 3.83
CA ASN A 481 -35.06 -33.75 5.17
C ASN A 481 -33.84 -32.79 5.21
N SER A 482 -34.16 -31.63 5.69
CA SER A 482 -33.35 -30.53 6.13
C SER A 482 -32.40 -30.93 7.27
N THR A 483 -31.17 -30.41 7.23
CA THR A 483 -30.52 -30.02 8.49
C THR A 483 -29.60 -28.79 8.19
N ALA A 484 -30.17 -27.62 8.45
CA ALA A 484 -29.45 -26.36 8.57
C ALA A 484 -28.70 -26.34 9.91
N LEU A 485 -27.39 -26.18 9.87
CA LEU A 485 -26.60 -25.82 11.03
C LEU A 485 -26.36 -24.30 11.02
N SER A 486 -27.19 -23.62 11.80
CA SER A 486 -27.07 -22.21 12.16
C SER A 486 -26.02 -22.07 13.26
N PHE A 487 -24.91 -21.38 12.97
CA PHE A 487 -24.02 -20.86 14.02
C PHE A 487 -24.44 -19.42 14.35
N LYS A 488 -25.10 -19.28 15.52
CA LYS A 488 -25.32 -18.02 16.20
C LYS A 488 -24.09 -17.71 17.06
N ILE A 489 -23.37 -16.65 16.74
CA ILE A 489 -22.39 -16.05 17.65
C ILE A 489 -23.13 -14.99 18.47
N LYS A 490 -23.16 -15.20 19.78
CA LYS A 490 -23.66 -14.30 20.80
C LYS A 490 -22.50 -13.37 21.20
N VAL A 491 -22.69 -12.08 20.99
CA VAL A 491 -21.83 -11.04 21.57
C VAL A 491 -22.49 -10.62 22.87
N GLU A 492 -21.81 -10.79 23.98
CA GLU A 492 -22.12 -10.14 25.25
C GLU A 492 -21.02 -9.12 25.57
N THR A 493 -21.48 -7.90 25.72
CA THR A 493 -20.94 -6.68 26.41
C THR A 493 -19.45 -6.54 26.58
#